data_7deaf2662fb3ed657ea922accc987c7e
#
_entry.id   7deaf2662fb3ed657ea922accc987c7e
#
_cell.length_a   1.000
_cell.length_b   1.000
_cell.length_c   1.000
_cell.angle_alpha   90.00
_cell.angle_beta   90.00
_cell.angle_gamma   90.00
#
_symmetry.space_group_name_H-M   'P 1'
#
loop_
_entity.id
_entity.type
_entity.pdbx_description
1 polymer ?
#
loop_
_entity_poly.entity_id
_entity_poly.type
_entity_poly.pdbx_seq_one_letter_code
_entity_poly.pdbx_strand_id
1 'polypeptide(L)'
;MNEWIWLPAVLLAYLMGSLSFAVLVSRVLGLSDPRTYGSQNPGATNVLRSGNKIAAALTLLLDAFKGWLPVWLVLHWGGEWGLGSAALAAVGLAAFLGHVYPVFFRFQGGKGVATAAGVLLGFEPLLGLLVLLSWVLTLLLTRYSSLSAIVAALAAPLLYGLIGPWTGLWPLQAPVALAIAAMSLLLLWRHADNIRRLLAGQESPVGRKKPPA
;
A
#
# COMPACT_ATOMS: atom_id res chain seq x y z
N MET A 1 -24.34 -7.85 -21.71
CA MET A 1 -23.76 -6.90 -20.72
C MET A 1 -22.49 -6.35 -21.33
N ASN A 2 -22.25 -5.02 -21.25
CA ASN A 2 -21.06 -4.41 -21.84
C ASN A 2 -19.81 -4.91 -21.11
N GLU A 3 -19.00 -5.73 -21.77
CA GLU A 3 -17.77 -6.33 -21.22
C GLU A 3 -16.72 -5.29 -20.79
N TRP A 4 -16.92 -4.03 -21.11
CA TRP A 4 -15.98 -2.93 -20.87
C TRP A 4 -16.34 -2.01 -19.69
N ILE A 5 -17.45 -2.28 -18.97
CA ILE A 5 -17.94 -1.40 -17.90
C ILE A 5 -16.97 -1.27 -16.71
N TRP A 6 -16.07 -2.22 -16.54
CA TRP A 6 -15.05 -2.19 -15.47
C TRP A 6 -13.86 -1.27 -15.79
N LEU A 7 -13.62 -0.92 -17.09
CA LEU A 7 -12.46 -0.08 -17.47
C LEU A 7 -12.49 1.32 -16.85
N PRO A 8 -13.61 2.06 -16.82
CA PRO A 8 -13.67 3.35 -16.12
C PRO A 8 -13.33 3.24 -14.64
N ALA A 9 -13.82 2.20 -13.95
CA ALA A 9 -13.53 1.99 -12.53
C ALA A 9 -12.03 1.75 -12.29
N VAL A 10 -11.37 0.94 -13.11
CA VAL A 10 -9.93 0.69 -13.07
C VAL A 10 -9.13 1.97 -13.34
N LEU A 11 -9.53 2.73 -14.38
CA LEU A 11 -8.87 4.00 -14.69
C LEU A 11 -8.98 5.01 -13.55
N LEU A 12 -10.18 5.17 -12.99
CA LEU A 12 -10.41 6.07 -11.85
C LEU A 12 -9.62 5.64 -10.62
N ALA A 13 -9.57 4.33 -10.33
CA ALA A 13 -8.78 3.78 -9.24
C ALA A 13 -7.28 4.05 -9.43
N TYR A 14 -6.75 3.89 -10.65
CA TYR A 14 -5.37 4.23 -10.97
C TYR A 14 -5.08 5.73 -10.80
N LEU A 15 -5.95 6.59 -11.31
CA LEU A 15 -5.79 8.05 -11.17
C LEU A 15 -5.85 8.48 -9.70
N MET A 16 -6.78 7.93 -8.92
CA MET A 16 -6.84 8.18 -7.47
C MET A 16 -5.60 7.66 -6.76
N GLY A 17 -5.14 6.45 -7.08
CA GLY A 17 -3.89 5.88 -6.60
C GLY A 17 -2.68 6.77 -6.91
N SER A 18 -2.71 7.44 -8.07
CA SER A 18 -1.63 8.33 -8.53
C SER A 18 -1.49 9.66 -7.75
N LEU A 19 -2.42 9.96 -6.83
CA LEU A 19 -2.27 11.09 -5.92
C LEU A 19 -1.18 10.76 -4.87
N SER A 20 -0.04 11.44 -4.93
CA SER A 20 1.04 11.27 -3.96
C SER A 20 0.77 12.11 -2.71
N PHE A 21 0.07 11.53 -1.72
CA PHE A 21 -0.28 12.27 -0.51
C PHE A 21 0.94 12.66 0.32
N ALA A 22 2.05 11.93 0.24
CA ALA A 22 3.31 12.38 0.84
C ALA A 22 3.76 13.74 0.30
N VAL A 23 3.66 13.96 -1.01
CA VAL A 23 4.02 15.24 -1.65
C VAL A 23 2.96 16.31 -1.38
N LEU A 24 1.67 15.96 -1.53
CA LEU A 24 0.57 16.91 -1.36
C LEU A 24 0.48 17.43 0.08
N VAL A 25 0.50 16.54 1.08
CA VAL A 25 0.46 16.90 2.51
C VAL A 25 1.70 17.71 2.88
N SER A 26 2.90 17.31 2.43
CA SER A 26 4.12 18.08 2.70
C SER A 26 4.01 19.49 2.14
N ARG A 27 3.51 19.64 0.91
CA ARG A 27 3.32 20.97 0.28
C ARG A 27 2.33 21.84 1.06
N VAL A 28 1.16 21.30 1.43
CA VAL A 28 0.11 22.03 2.18
C VAL A 28 0.61 22.49 3.54
N LEU A 29 1.46 21.67 4.20
CA LEU A 29 2.02 21.98 5.52
C LEU A 29 3.36 22.74 5.46
N GLY A 30 3.78 23.23 4.30
CA GLY A 30 5.02 24.01 4.13
C GLY A 30 6.30 23.21 4.38
N LEU A 31 6.27 21.87 4.23
CA LEU A 31 7.42 21.01 4.40
C LEU A 31 8.16 20.79 3.07
N SER A 32 9.45 20.42 3.17
CA SER A 32 10.24 20.04 2.01
C SER A 32 9.64 18.81 1.29
N ASP A 33 9.84 18.71 -0.02
CA ASP A 33 9.39 17.58 -0.82
C ASP A 33 10.06 16.28 -0.33
N PRO A 34 9.28 15.24 0.05
CA PRO A 34 9.84 14.00 0.57
C PRO A 34 10.73 13.25 -0.43
N ARG A 35 10.71 13.62 -1.71
CA ARG A 35 11.59 13.06 -2.74
C ARG A 35 13.00 13.66 -2.72
N THR A 36 13.24 14.73 -1.95
CA THR A 36 14.54 15.44 -1.91
C THR A 36 15.38 15.11 -0.67
N TYR A 37 14.82 14.39 0.32
CA TYR A 37 15.53 14.05 1.56
C TYR A 37 15.31 12.61 2.01
N GLY A 38 16.09 12.19 2.99
CA GLY A 38 15.96 10.89 3.65
C GLY A 38 16.14 9.72 2.69
N SER A 39 15.11 8.90 2.55
CA SER A 39 15.10 7.77 1.61
C SER A 39 14.68 8.15 0.19
N GLN A 40 14.33 9.41 -0.04
CA GLN A 40 13.78 9.93 -1.30
C GLN A 40 12.48 9.22 -1.75
N ASN A 41 11.91 8.39 -0.89
CA ASN A 41 10.67 7.68 -1.17
C ASN A 41 9.48 8.51 -0.67
N PRO A 42 8.48 8.84 -1.51
CA PRO A 42 7.30 9.60 -1.09
C PRO A 42 6.31 8.70 -0.33
N GLY A 43 6.54 8.55 0.97
CA GLY A 43 5.72 7.75 1.87
C GLY A 43 5.82 8.23 3.32
N ALA A 44 4.86 7.83 4.16
CA ALA A 44 4.69 8.31 5.54
C ALA A 44 5.96 8.18 6.41
N THR A 45 6.68 7.07 6.30
CA THR A 45 7.94 6.86 7.06
C THR A 45 9.01 7.88 6.69
N ASN A 46 9.09 8.29 5.43
CA ASN A 46 10.04 9.33 5.01
C ASN A 46 9.56 10.72 5.43
N VAL A 47 8.25 11.00 5.33
CA VAL A 47 7.65 12.23 5.84
C VAL A 47 7.89 12.38 7.35
N LEU A 48 7.82 11.29 8.12
CA LEU A 48 8.13 11.31 9.55
C LEU A 48 9.56 11.79 9.85
N ARG A 49 10.51 11.61 8.92
CA ARG A 49 11.90 12.11 9.06
C ARG A 49 12.01 13.63 9.02
N SER A 50 11.01 14.35 8.50
CA SER A 50 10.93 15.82 8.62
C SER A 50 10.69 16.28 10.06
N GLY A 51 10.33 15.36 10.98
CA GLY A 51 9.95 15.67 12.35
C GLY A 51 8.45 15.94 12.53
N ASN A 52 7.69 16.12 11.44
CA ASN A 52 6.26 16.41 11.52
C ASN A 52 5.44 15.11 11.56
N LYS A 53 5.00 14.73 12.77
CA LYS A 53 4.21 13.53 13.02
C LYS A 53 2.81 13.61 12.39
N ILE A 54 2.19 14.82 12.36
CA ILE A 54 0.86 15.02 11.78
C ILE A 54 0.92 14.79 10.27
N ALA A 55 1.90 15.37 9.59
CA ALA A 55 2.11 15.14 8.16
C ALA A 55 2.30 13.65 7.84
N ALA A 56 3.08 12.94 8.66
CA ALA A 56 3.29 11.50 8.48
C ALA A 56 2.00 10.69 8.68
N ALA A 57 1.22 11.01 9.72
CA ALA A 57 -0.06 10.36 9.98
C ALA A 57 -1.08 10.62 8.86
N LEU A 58 -1.24 11.87 8.43
CA LEU A 58 -2.11 12.22 7.31
C LEU A 58 -1.69 11.51 6.03
N THR A 59 -0.39 11.46 5.73
CA THR A 59 0.12 10.73 4.57
C THR A 59 -0.25 9.24 4.64
N LEU A 60 -0.05 8.61 5.80
CA LEU A 60 -0.37 7.20 6.00
C LEU A 60 -1.86 6.92 5.77
N LEU A 61 -2.72 7.72 6.41
CA LEU A 61 -4.17 7.54 6.35
C LEU A 61 -4.72 7.79 4.94
N LEU A 62 -4.28 8.85 4.28
CA LEU A 62 -4.74 9.19 2.93
C LEU A 62 -4.21 8.21 1.88
N ASP A 63 -2.97 7.71 2.02
CA ASP A 63 -2.44 6.66 1.13
C ASP A 63 -3.15 5.31 1.35
N ALA A 64 -3.58 4.99 2.58
CA ALA A 64 -4.42 3.82 2.83
C ALA A 64 -5.84 4.03 2.28
N PHE A 65 -6.44 5.20 2.53
CA PHE A 65 -7.78 5.53 2.08
C PHE A 65 -7.92 5.46 0.55
N LYS A 66 -6.95 5.97 -0.22
CA LYS A 66 -6.99 5.89 -1.69
C LYS A 66 -6.91 4.46 -2.23
N GLY A 67 -6.35 3.52 -1.46
CA GLY A 67 -6.37 2.09 -1.79
C GLY A 67 -7.69 1.43 -1.43
N TRP A 68 -8.23 1.78 -0.25
CA TRP A 68 -9.46 1.23 0.28
C TRP A 68 -10.72 1.70 -0.48
N LEU A 69 -10.85 2.99 -0.73
CA LEU A 69 -12.07 3.60 -1.26
C LEU A 69 -12.52 2.99 -2.60
N PRO A 70 -11.68 2.87 -3.66
CA PRO A 70 -12.14 2.32 -4.93
C PRO A 70 -12.56 0.85 -4.82
N VAL A 71 -11.89 0.06 -3.99
CA VAL A 71 -12.25 -1.34 -3.73
C VAL A 71 -13.60 -1.41 -3.00
N TRP A 72 -13.79 -0.59 -1.98
CA TRP A 72 -15.03 -0.50 -1.23
C TRP A 72 -16.22 -0.09 -2.11
N LEU A 73 -16.03 0.89 -3.03
CA LEU A 73 -17.05 1.32 -3.97
C LEU A 73 -17.50 0.16 -4.90
N VAL A 74 -16.54 -0.59 -5.45
CA VAL A 74 -16.84 -1.74 -6.32
C VAL A 74 -17.50 -2.87 -5.52
N LEU A 75 -17.08 -3.12 -4.30
CA LEU A 75 -17.66 -4.16 -3.45
C LEU A 75 -19.14 -3.89 -3.14
N HIS A 76 -19.51 -2.61 -2.85
CA HIS A 76 -20.87 -2.29 -2.41
C HIS A 76 -21.83 -1.99 -3.56
N TRP A 77 -21.37 -1.38 -4.63
CA TRP A 77 -22.23 -0.96 -5.75
C TRP A 77 -21.90 -1.64 -7.08
N GLY A 78 -20.75 -2.29 -7.18
CA GLY A 78 -20.33 -2.92 -8.43
C GLY A 78 -21.27 -4.02 -8.90
N GLY A 79 -21.93 -4.74 -8.00
CA GLY A 79 -22.89 -5.81 -8.31
C GLY A 79 -24.05 -5.33 -9.19
N GLU A 80 -24.58 -4.12 -8.95
CA GLU A 80 -25.63 -3.50 -9.76
C GLU A 80 -25.19 -3.27 -11.23
N TRP A 81 -23.88 -3.16 -11.46
CA TRP A 81 -23.27 -2.89 -12.76
C TRP A 81 -22.59 -4.14 -13.33
N GLY A 82 -22.77 -5.30 -12.69
CA GLY A 82 -22.19 -6.57 -13.13
C GLY A 82 -20.68 -6.68 -12.89
N LEU A 83 -20.11 -5.87 -11.98
CA LEU A 83 -18.70 -5.93 -11.60
C LEU A 83 -18.48 -7.06 -10.58
N GLY A 84 -17.85 -8.13 -11.02
CA GLY A 84 -17.49 -9.28 -10.17
C GLY A 84 -16.07 -9.18 -9.58
N SER A 85 -15.58 -10.29 -9.05
CA SER A 85 -14.28 -10.40 -8.38
C SER A 85 -13.09 -10.01 -9.27
N ALA A 86 -13.17 -10.21 -10.57
CA ALA A 86 -12.12 -9.79 -11.50
C ALA A 86 -12.01 -8.26 -11.58
N ALA A 87 -13.13 -7.54 -11.64
CA ALA A 87 -13.16 -6.09 -11.60
C ALA A 87 -12.67 -5.56 -10.25
N LEU A 88 -13.12 -6.16 -9.14
CA LEU A 88 -12.68 -5.85 -7.79
C LEU A 88 -11.15 -5.96 -7.66
N ALA A 89 -10.59 -7.08 -8.12
CA ALA A 89 -9.14 -7.34 -8.12
C ALA A 89 -8.37 -6.32 -8.98
N ALA A 90 -8.88 -6.04 -10.19
CA ALA A 90 -8.26 -5.08 -11.11
C ALA A 90 -8.26 -3.64 -10.55
N VAL A 91 -9.34 -3.22 -9.90
CA VAL A 91 -9.46 -1.90 -9.24
C VAL A 91 -8.47 -1.77 -8.09
N GLY A 92 -8.36 -2.79 -7.22
CA GLY A 92 -7.40 -2.77 -6.13
C GLY A 92 -5.94 -2.71 -6.63
N LEU A 93 -5.61 -3.54 -7.63
CA LEU A 93 -4.29 -3.53 -8.26
C LEU A 93 -4.00 -2.19 -8.94
N ALA A 94 -4.98 -1.59 -9.62
CA ALA A 94 -4.83 -0.29 -10.27
C ALA A 94 -4.56 0.85 -9.27
N ALA A 95 -5.29 0.90 -8.15
CA ALA A 95 -5.03 1.86 -7.09
C ALA A 95 -3.61 1.71 -6.50
N PHE A 96 -3.16 0.48 -6.30
CA PHE A 96 -1.80 0.20 -5.85
C PHE A 96 -0.74 0.60 -6.88
N LEU A 97 -0.94 0.26 -8.16
CA LEU A 97 -0.04 0.65 -9.26
C LEU A 97 0.02 2.17 -9.43
N GLY A 98 -1.10 2.88 -9.25
CA GLY A 98 -1.13 4.33 -9.24
C GLY A 98 -0.22 4.92 -8.17
N HIS A 99 -0.18 4.35 -6.95
CA HIS A 99 0.75 4.79 -5.91
C HIS A 99 2.22 4.52 -6.27
N VAL A 100 2.51 3.36 -6.87
CA VAL A 100 3.89 2.96 -7.21
C VAL A 100 4.40 3.71 -8.45
N TYR A 101 3.52 3.91 -9.43
CA TYR A 101 3.82 4.57 -10.71
C TYR A 101 2.82 5.70 -11.00
N PRO A 102 2.84 6.80 -10.21
CA PRO A 102 1.85 7.85 -10.29
C PRO A 102 2.02 8.71 -11.55
N VAL A 103 0.97 8.76 -12.40
CA VAL A 103 1.00 9.54 -13.65
C VAL A 103 1.22 11.04 -13.39
N PHE A 104 0.66 11.60 -12.32
CA PHE A 104 0.80 13.02 -11.98
C PHE A 104 2.20 13.40 -11.44
N PHE A 105 3.06 12.41 -11.16
CA PHE A 105 4.40 12.61 -10.58
C PHE A 105 5.49 11.95 -11.42
N ARG A 106 5.32 11.92 -12.76
CA ARG A 106 6.28 11.36 -13.72
C ARG A 106 6.63 9.91 -13.39
N PHE A 107 5.66 9.12 -12.93
CA PHE A 107 5.79 7.72 -12.52
C PHE A 107 6.79 7.47 -11.38
N GLN A 108 7.18 8.52 -10.63
CA GLN A 108 8.06 8.42 -9.47
C GLN A 108 7.24 8.36 -8.18
N GLY A 109 6.82 7.16 -7.83
CA GLY A 109 5.96 6.90 -6.68
C GLY A 109 6.66 6.24 -5.50
N GLY A 110 5.83 5.88 -4.52
CA GLY A 110 6.23 5.21 -3.30
C GLY A 110 6.42 3.69 -3.45
N LYS A 111 6.42 2.98 -2.33
CA LYS A 111 6.53 1.51 -2.28
C LYS A 111 5.19 0.80 -2.17
N GLY A 112 4.12 1.52 -1.87
CA GLY A 112 2.76 1.02 -1.88
C GLY A 112 2.26 0.40 -0.57
N VAL A 113 3.02 0.41 0.52
CA VAL A 113 2.67 -0.31 1.77
C VAL A 113 1.32 0.12 2.33
N ALA A 114 1.11 1.42 2.55
CA ALA A 114 -0.16 1.93 3.08
C ALA A 114 -1.34 1.71 2.10
N THR A 115 -1.09 1.91 0.80
CA THR A 115 -2.11 1.69 -0.23
C THR A 115 -2.48 0.21 -0.34
N ALA A 116 -1.49 -0.71 -0.27
CA ALA A 116 -1.76 -2.15 -0.21
C ALA A 116 -2.59 -2.52 1.03
N ALA A 117 -2.25 -1.97 2.21
CA ALA A 117 -3.06 -2.19 3.42
C ALA A 117 -4.51 -1.72 3.23
N GLY A 118 -4.73 -0.56 2.61
CA GLY A 118 -6.05 -0.07 2.25
C GLY A 118 -6.79 -1.01 1.29
N VAL A 119 -6.14 -1.47 0.24
CA VAL A 119 -6.71 -2.43 -0.72
C VAL A 119 -7.12 -3.74 -0.01
N LEU A 120 -6.25 -4.28 0.85
CA LEU A 120 -6.54 -5.51 1.60
C LEU A 120 -7.71 -5.34 2.57
N LEU A 121 -7.81 -4.18 3.25
CA LEU A 121 -8.98 -3.83 4.07
C LEU A 121 -10.26 -3.71 3.24
N GLY A 122 -10.14 -3.31 1.98
CA GLY A 122 -11.28 -3.24 1.05
C GLY A 122 -11.69 -4.62 0.53
N PHE A 123 -10.74 -5.51 0.24
CA PHE A 123 -11.03 -6.88 -0.21
C PHE A 123 -11.68 -7.69 0.91
N GLU A 124 -11.01 -7.77 2.06
CA GLU A 124 -11.44 -8.50 3.24
C GLU A 124 -10.94 -7.76 4.49
N PRO A 125 -11.82 -7.11 5.27
CA PRO A 125 -11.41 -6.31 6.41
C PRO A 125 -10.56 -7.07 7.44
N LEU A 126 -10.93 -8.32 7.73
CA LEU A 126 -10.18 -9.14 8.67
C LEU A 126 -8.79 -9.50 8.15
N LEU A 127 -8.64 -9.81 6.85
CA LEU A 127 -7.35 -10.00 6.22
C LEU A 127 -6.47 -8.76 6.36
N GLY A 128 -7.03 -7.59 6.00
CA GLY A 128 -6.31 -6.32 6.12
C GLY A 128 -5.85 -6.04 7.55
N LEU A 129 -6.69 -6.32 8.55
CA LEU A 129 -6.33 -6.18 9.97
C LEU A 129 -5.24 -7.16 10.40
N LEU A 130 -5.27 -8.43 9.98
CA LEU A 130 -4.23 -9.41 10.32
C LEU A 130 -2.88 -9.05 9.68
N VAL A 131 -2.89 -8.59 8.43
CA VAL A 131 -1.68 -8.10 7.75
C VAL A 131 -1.15 -6.83 8.41
N LEU A 132 -2.01 -5.90 8.79
CA LEU A 132 -1.62 -4.70 9.53
C LEU A 132 -1.04 -5.06 10.90
N LEU A 133 -1.65 -6.01 11.61
CA LEU A 133 -1.14 -6.52 12.88
C LEU A 133 0.27 -7.12 12.72
N SER A 134 0.50 -7.92 11.69
CA SER A 134 1.84 -8.47 11.39
C SER A 134 2.87 -7.36 11.17
N TRP A 135 2.48 -6.29 10.45
CA TRP A 135 3.32 -5.12 10.24
C TRP A 135 3.63 -4.38 11.54
N VAL A 136 2.61 -4.12 12.37
CA VAL A 136 2.76 -3.42 13.66
C VAL A 136 3.64 -4.23 14.62
N LEU A 137 3.36 -5.52 14.79
CA LEU A 137 4.16 -6.39 15.67
C LEU A 137 5.62 -6.43 15.25
N THR A 138 5.90 -6.58 13.94
CA THR A 138 7.27 -6.55 13.42
C THR A 138 7.93 -5.20 13.69
N LEU A 139 7.20 -4.08 13.52
CA LEU A 139 7.72 -2.74 13.80
C LEU A 139 8.07 -2.55 15.27
N LEU A 140 7.21 -2.99 16.19
CA LEU A 140 7.41 -2.88 17.63
C LEU A 140 8.62 -3.69 18.10
N LEU A 141 8.78 -4.90 17.55
CA LEU A 141 9.88 -5.80 17.92
C LEU A 141 11.23 -5.37 17.32
N THR A 142 11.24 -4.87 16.07
CA THR A 142 12.50 -4.65 15.34
C THR A 142 12.84 -3.20 15.11
N ARG A 143 11.84 -2.31 15.15
CA ARG A 143 11.92 -0.88 14.79
C ARG A 143 12.28 -0.63 13.31
N TYR A 144 12.25 -1.63 12.44
CA TYR A 144 12.49 -1.49 11.00
C TYR A 144 11.17 -1.50 10.22
N SER A 145 10.71 -0.32 9.77
CA SER A 145 9.50 -0.19 8.92
C SER A 145 9.61 -0.97 7.60
N SER A 146 10.82 -1.09 7.05
CA SER A 146 11.07 -1.87 5.84
C SER A 146 10.92 -3.37 6.07
N LEU A 147 11.44 -3.90 7.19
CA LEU A 147 11.25 -5.30 7.55
C LEU A 147 9.76 -5.61 7.82
N SER A 148 9.07 -4.69 8.50
CA SER A 148 7.63 -4.81 8.72
C SER A 148 6.84 -4.91 7.41
N ALA A 149 7.21 -4.09 6.42
CA ALA A 149 6.58 -4.12 5.11
C ALA A 149 6.87 -5.43 4.34
N ILE A 150 8.06 -5.97 4.45
CA ILE A 150 8.45 -7.26 3.84
C ILE A 150 7.66 -8.40 4.49
N VAL A 151 7.58 -8.45 5.83
CA VAL A 151 6.80 -9.46 6.56
C VAL A 151 5.32 -9.38 6.18
N ALA A 152 4.74 -8.17 6.15
CA ALA A 152 3.35 -7.95 5.74
C ALA A 152 3.09 -8.41 4.29
N ALA A 153 4.02 -8.12 3.37
CA ALA A 153 3.91 -8.54 1.97
C ALA A 153 3.95 -10.06 1.80
N LEU A 154 4.71 -10.77 2.62
CA LEU A 154 4.74 -12.24 2.63
C LEU A 154 3.50 -12.81 3.33
N ALA A 155 3.04 -12.18 4.41
CA ALA A 155 1.87 -12.61 5.15
C ALA A 155 0.57 -12.50 4.34
N ALA A 156 0.40 -11.46 3.53
CA ALA A 156 -0.85 -11.20 2.82
C ALA A 156 -1.31 -12.37 1.92
N PRO A 157 -0.52 -12.90 0.97
CA PRO A 157 -0.94 -14.02 0.14
C PRO A 157 -1.09 -15.33 0.93
N LEU A 158 -0.27 -15.55 1.96
CA LEU A 158 -0.36 -16.74 2.82
C LEU A 158 -1.65 -16.73 3.64
N LEU A 159 -1.97 -15.62 4.29
CA LEU A 159 -3.20 -15.48 5.05
C LEU A 159 -4.42 -15.61 4.15
N TYR A 160 -4.43 -14.94 2.99
CA TYR A 160 -5.56 -15.00 2.05
C TYR A 160 -5.78 -16.41 1.50
N GLY A 161 -4.71 -17.07 1.05
CA GLY A 161 -4.79 -18.36 0.36
C GLY A 161 -4.94 -19.58 1.27
N LEU A 162 -4.47 -19.49 2.53
CA LEU A 162 -4.49 -20.60 3.46
C LEU A 162 -5.53 -20.42 4.56
N ILE A 163 -5.52 -19.30 5.26
CA ILE A 163 -6.35 -19.11 6.45
C ILE A 163 -7.83 -18.98 6.09
N GLY A 164 -8.18 -18.14 5.11
CA GLY A 164 -9.57 -17.94 4.71
C GLY A 164 -10.28 -19.22 4.29
N PRO A 165 -9.75 -19.97 3.30
CA PRO A 165 -10.36 -21.22 2.86
C PRO A 165 -10.40 -22.29 3.94
N TRP A 166 -9.35 -22.42 4.77
CA TRP A 166 -9.28 -23.40 5.83
C TRP A 166 -10.25 -23.12 6.98
N THR A 167 -10.45 -21.85 7.31
CA THR A 167 -11.34 -21.44 8.41
C THR A 167 -12.76 -21.10 7.96
N GLY A 168 -13.00 -20.94 6.64
CA GLY A 168 -14.27 -20.48 6.09
C GLY A 168 -14.56 -18.99 6.34
N LEU A 169 -13.56 -18.21 6.79
CA LEU A 169 -13.74 -16.78 7.09
C LEU A 169 -13.98 -15.94 5.84
N TRP A 170 -13.39 -16.33 4.71
CA TRP A 170 -13.64 -15.73 3.39
C TRP A 170 -13.41 -16.75 2.27
N PRO A 171 -14.10 -16.61 1.13
CA PRO A 171 -13.90 -17.48 -0.02
C PRO A 171 -12.59 -17.16 -0.75
N LEU A 172 -11.93 -18.20 -1.27
CA LEU A 172 -10.80 -18.02 -2.17
C LEU A 172 -11.28 -17.61 -3.56
N GLN A 173 -11.03 -16.39 -3.95
CA GLN A 173 -11.35 -15.86 -5.28
C GLN A 173 -10.05 -15.70 -6.07
N ALA A 174 -9.86 -16.48 -7.14
CA ALA A 174 -8.62 -16.51 -7.91
C ALA A 174 -8.16 -15.12 -8.41
N PRO A 175 -9.04 -14.23 -8.94
CA PRO A 175 -8.60 -12.88 -9.34
C PRO A 175 -8.04 -12.07 -8.17
N VAL A 176 -8.67 -12.13 -6.99
CA VAL A 176 -8.22 -11.41 -5.79
C VAL A 176 -6.89 -11.99 -5.29
N ALA A 177 -6.74 -13.33 -5.27
CA ALA A 177 -5.49 -13.98 -4.92
C ALA A 177 -4.33 -13.54 -5.82
N LEU A 178 -4.57 -13.49 -7.14
CA LEU A 178 -3.58 -13.03 -8.12
C LEU A 178 -3.22 -11.55 -7.92
N ALA A 179 -4.19 -10.68 -7.63
CA ALA A 179 -3.93 -9.28 -7.34
C ALA A 179 -3.08 -9.11 -6.07
N ILE A 180 -3.41 -9.83 -4.99
CA ILE A 180 -2.62 -9.83 -3.74
C ILE A 180 -1.20 -10.31 -4.00
N ALA A 181 -1.02 -11.41 -4.73
CA ALA A 181 0.29 -11.94 -5.09
C ALA A 181 1.10 -10.93 -5.92
N ALA A 182 0.50 -10.32 -6.93
CA ALA A 182 1.14 -9.31 -7.78
C ALA A 182 1.57 -8.07 -6.96
N MET A 183 0.69 -7.56 -6.09
CA MET A 183 1.03 -6.45 -5.18
C MET A 183 2.18 -6.82 -4.24
N SER A 184 2.16 -8.01 -3.67
CA SER A 184 3.20 -8.51 -2.76
C SER A 184 4.56 -8.63 -3.46
N LEU A 185 4.60 -9.23 -4.65
CA LEU A 185 5.82 -9.35 -5.44
C LEU A 185 6.39 -7.98 -5.82
N LEU A 186 5.53 -7.07 -6.28
CA LEU A 186 5.98 -5.72 -6.62
C LEU A 186 6.45 -4.94 -5.39
N LEU A 187 5.79 -5.11 -4.25
CA LEU A 187 6.20 -4.49 -2.99
C LEU A 187 7.57 -5.03 -2.53
N LEU A 188 7.79 -6.34 -2.59
CA LEU A 188 9.10 -6.94 -2.29
C LEU A 188 10.19 -6.40 -3.24
N TRP A 189 9.90 -6.33 -4.53
CA TRP A 189 10.84 -5.75 -5.51
C TRP A 189 11.16 -4.28 -5.19
N ARG A 190 10.14 -3.47 -4.84
CA ARG A 190 10.33 -2.07 -4.40
C ARG A 190 11.11 -1.94 -3.09
N HIS A 191 11.26 -3.01 -2.32
CA HIS A 191 12.07 -3.08 -1.10
C HIS A 191 13.46 -3.71 -1.31
N ALA A 192 13.90 -4.00 -2.55
CA ALA A 192 15.17 -4.67 -2.82
C ALA A 192 16.37 -3.98 -2.14
N ASP A 193 16.46 -2.65 -2.21
CA ASP A 193 17.53 -1.90 -1.55
C ASP A 193 17.44 -1.93 -0.01
N ASN A 194 16.22 -2.00 0.54
CA ASN A 194 16.05 -2.18 1.98
C ASN A 194 16.49 -3.59 2.41
N ILE A 195 16.17 -4.61 1.62
CA ILE A 195 16.61 -6.00 1.87
C ILE A 195 18.12 -6.05 1.89
N ARG A 196 18.79 -5.45 0.91
CA ARG A 196 20.27 -5.40 0.88
C ARG A 196 20.84 -4.72 2.14
N ARG A 197 20.27 -3.58 2.55
CA ARG A 197 20.71 -2.88 3.76
C ARG A 197 20.40 -3.64 5.06
N LEU A 198 19.27 -4.34 5.13
CA LEU A 198 18.93 -5.20 6.27
C LEU A 198 19.95 -6.34 6.41
N LEU A 199 20.27 -7.03 5.32
CA LEU A 199 21.25 -8.11 5.31
C LEU A 199 22.67 -7.62 5.67
N ALA A 200 23.02 -6.38 5.28
CA ALA A 200 24.28 -5.73 5.61
C ALA A 200 24.31 -5.06 7.01
N GLY A 201 23.22 -5.12 7.79
CA GLY A 201 23.10 -4.41 9.08
C GLY A 201 23.12 -2.88 8.99
N GLN A 202 22.82 -2.33 7.81
CA GLN A 202 22.90 -0.89 7.49
C GLN A 202 21.53 -0.20 7.39
N GLU A 203 20.45 -0.92 7.62
CA GLU A 203 19.12 -0.32 7.57
C GLU A 203 18.89 0.57 8.80
N SER A 204 18.25 1.72 8.58
CA SER A 204 18.02 2.69 9.65
C SER A 204 16.69 2.40 10.38
N PRO A 205 16.70 2.20 11.69
CA PRO A 205 15.46 2.04 12.46
C PRO A 205 14.65 3.33 12.48
N VAL A 206 13.33 3.19 12.66
CA VAL A 206 12.40 4.32 12.78
C VAL A 206 12.76 5.14 14.04
N GLY A 207 12.78 6.47 13.89
CA GLY A 207 13.03 7.41 14.99
C GLY A 207 14.50 7.70 15.29
N ARG A 208 15.46 7.08 14.61
CA ARG A 208 16.87 7.45 14.75
C ARG A 208 17.17 8.70 13.92
N LYS A 209 17.50 9.80 14.58
CA LYS A 209 18.08 10.98 13.89
C LYS A 209 19.45 10.58 13.33
N LYS A 210 19.73 10.86 12.05
CA LYS A 210 21.10 10.79 11.56
C LYS A 210 21.96 11.76 12.38
N PRO A 211 23.19 11.37 12.81
CA PRO A 211 24.12 12.33 13.36
C PRO A 211 24.30 13.47 12.36
N PRO A 212 24.48 14.73 12.82
CA PRO A 212 24.89 15.79 11.94
C PRO A 212 26.19 15.40 11.23
N ALA A 213 26.23 15.67 9.92
CA ALA A 213 27.44 15.46 9.11
C ALA A 213 28.51 16.45 9.51
#